data_dfdd718d3ccd39b529bbb2a924e7794d
#
_entry.id   dfdd718d3ccd39b529bbb2a924e7794d
#
_cell.length_a   1.000
_cell.length_b   1.000
_cell.length_c   1.000
_cell.angle_alpha   90.00
_cell.angle_beta   90.00
_cell.angle_gamma   90.00
#
_symmetry.space_group_name_H-M   'P 1'
#
loop_
_entity.id
_entity.type
_entity.pdbx_description
1 polymer ?
#
loop_
_entity_poly.entity_id
_entity_poly.type
_entity_poly.pdbx_seq_one_letter_code
_entity_poly.pdbx_strand_id
1 'polypeptide(L)'
;DSRNVTDVENVGDANTVYNGDGSNLTGIQAGSSTFTASGAISNGDTVILNSNGTVSAIAASGSSDPSVGVGLTFYQGKGKYPVSVYDPNTKKVIVAYIDNNSSGDGKTIVGSVSGDTISFGTASTFETGGALEELVITYDTNNQRVVVFYQESGGNGGRARVGTVSGTSVSFGSKQTIDGNVRDLAACFAPNVDRVVFAYMDKQDSDKGKIYTAKTTASRTLSDGQITEFRNAKAAHNALVYNPKVERCLIMWRDDGYSFRGQASVFEILASGYISILAGDQWYTGYGGSYPAAVYDTDSEQIVISYQGASDYGYARVGTMTTNTLSWNTAVAYNSSLTYYNEIVYDSAEKKVLTAYYTNHSSAPGKMVSGTVTGTAITFSSIVTWEQDNKPSNDFDDYPFGLSYDTEASKVVLTYYHGSSSTGVSTNASRAKVVSTDGRTTNLTANNYIGIAAEAISSGSSGSITIAGGINSSQSGLTTGRVFINRTGELETTSIGKPSVVGGTAISSSSIIVKNTND
;
A
#
# COMPACT_ATOMS: atom_id res chain seq x y z
N ASP A 1 -29.42 26.70 50.95
CA ASP A 1 -30.22 27.75 50.30
C ASP A 1 -30.59 27.26 48.90
N SER A 2 -31.77 26.66 48.77
CA SER A 2 -32.36 26.34 47.46
C SER A 2 -33.01 27.59 46.91
N ARG A 3 -32.33 28.32 46.05
CA ARG A 3 -32.93 29.39 45.27
C ARG A 3 -33.62 28.78 44.04
N ASN A 4 -34.95 28.77 44.09
CA ASN A 4 -35.76 28.59 42.90
C ASN A 4 -35.62 29.83 42.02
N VAL A 5 -34.94 29.68 40.89
CA VAL A 5 -34.89 30.73 39.87
C VAL A 5 -36.09 30.49 38.95
N THR A 6 -37.16 31.30 39.11
CA THR A 6 -38.43 31.13 38.39
C THR A 6 -38.57 32.01 37.16
N ASP A 7 -37.64 32.96 36.93
CA ASP A 7 -37.59 33.78 35.72
C ASP A 7 -36.15 34.12 35.39
N VAL A 8 -35.64 33.51 34.30
CA VAL A 8 -34.31 33.81 33.78
C VAL A 8 -34.43 34.25 32.35
N GLU A 9 -34.53 35.56 32.12
CA GLU A 9 -34.52 36.13 30.76
C GLU A 9 -33.14 36.07 30.09
N ASN A 10 -32.06 35.90 30.83
CA ASN A 10 -30.70 35.74 30.29
C ASN A 10 -29.83 34.99 31.29
N VAL A 11 -29.60 33.71 31.10
CA VAL A 11 -28.65 32.95 31.88
C VAL A 11 -27.48 32.55 30.97
N GLY A 12 -26.36 33.21 31.21
CA GLY A 12 -25.06 32.79 30.74
C GLY A 12 -24.42 33.72 29.72
N ASP A 13 -23.36 34.36 30.18
CA ASP A 13 -22.26 34.72 29.29
C ASP A 13 -21.36 33.49 29.07
N ALA A 14 -20.37 33.61 28.21
CA ALA A 14 -19.46 32.53 27.85
C ALA A 14 -18.66 31.94 29.05
N ASN A 15 -18.81 32.48 30.27
CA ASN A 15 -18.10 32.11 31.49
C ASN A 15 -19.00 31.51 32.57
N THR A 16 -20.31 31.36 32.33
CA THR A 16 -21.24 30.82 33.33
C THR A 16 -21.10 29.31 33.42
N VAL A 17 -20.58 28.79 34.54
CA VAL A 17 -20.46 27.35 34.82
C VAL A 17 -21.64 26.92 35.68
N TYR A 18 -22.45 26.01 35.16
CA TYR A 18 -23.53 25.35 35.92
C TYR A 18 -23.01 24.09 36.60
N ASN A 19 -22.97 24.09 37.93
CA ASN A 19 -22.64 22.90 38.72
C ASN A 19 -23.91 22.18 39.13
N GLY A 20 -24.35 21.22 38.32
CA GLY A 20 -25.47 20.35 38.57
C GLY A 20 -25.54 19.23 37.55
N ASP A 21 -26.25 18.13 37.84
CA ASP A 21 -26.38 17.00 36.92
C ASP A 21 -27.33 17.26 35.75
N GLY A 22 -27.95 18.42 35.69
CA GLY A 22 -28.87 18.80 34.62
C GLY A 22 -30.17 17.99 34.55
N SER A 23 -30.43 17.11 35.53
CA SER A 23 -31.58 16.17 35.48
C SER A 23 -32.95 16.83 35.47
N ASN A 24 -33.04 18.11 35.92
CA ASN A 24 -34.26 18.91 35.94
C ASN A 24 -34.35 19.96 34.82
N LEU A 25 -33.42 19.99 33.90
CA LEU A 25 -33.46 20.89 32.76
C LEU A 25 -34.32 20.27 31.66
N THR A 26 -35.56 20.74 31.53
CA THR A 26 -36.50 20.33 30.45
C THR A 26 -36.43 21.36 29.31
N GLY A 27 -36.45 20.86 28.06
CA GLY A 27 -36.42 21.72 26.87
C GLY A 27 -35.04 22.11 26.35
N ILE A 28 -33.96 21.67 27.01
CA ILE A 28 -32.64 21.76 26.44
C ILE A 28 -32.42 20.55 25.52
N GLN A 29 -32.59 20.75 24.24
CA GLN A 29 -32.14 19.78 23.24
C GLN A 29 -30.62 19.89 23.05
N ALA A 30 -29.87 19.63 24.13
CA ALA A 30 -28.42 19.55 24.03
C ALA A 30 -28.07 18.41 23.04
N GLY A 31 -27.40 18.75 21.95
CA GLY A 31 -26.92 17.80 20.97
C GLY A 31 -27.94 17.24 19.99
N SER A 32 -29.07 17.94 19.72
CA SER A 32 -29.97 17.64 18.58
C SER A 32 -30.44 18.91 17.87
N SER A 33 -30.75 18.77 16.58
CA SER A 33 -31.30 19.86 15.76
C SER A 33 -32.16 19.29 14.64
N THR A 34 -33.08 20.09 14.13
CA THR A 34 -34.00 19.69 13.07
C THR A 34 -33.48 20.15 11.71
N PHE A 35 -33.42 19.25 10.74
CA PHE A 35 -32.98 19.51 9.38
C PHE A 35 -33.96 18.93 8.36
N THR A 36 -34.02 19.53 7.16
CA THR A 36 -34.74 18.99 6.03
C THR A 36 -33.88 18.00 5.27
N ALA A 37 -34.38 16.80 5.02
CA ALA A 37 -33.66 15.76 4.30
C ALA A 37 -33.76 15.95 2.77
N SER A 38 -32.64 15.87 2.05
CA SER A 38 -32.61 15.92 0.58
C SER A 38 -32.92 14.56 -0.08
N GLY A 39 -32.89 13.48 0.69
CA GLY A 39 -33.23 12.10 0.33
C GLY A 39 -33.79 11.38 1.56
N ALA A 40 -34.26 10.14 1.41
CA ALA A 40 -34.66 9.35 2.57
C ALA A 40 -33.45 9.05 3.46
N ILE A 41 -33.63 9.19 4.77
CA ILE A 41 -32.63 8.93 5.80
C ILE A 41 -33.24 7.94 6.81
N SER A 42 -32.53 6.87 7.14
CA SER A 42 -32.97 5.91 8.14
C SER A 42 -32.58 6.37 9.55
N ASN A 43 -33.30 5.89 10.56
CA ASN A 43 -32.89 6.09 11.95
C ASN A 43 -31.51 5.46 12.19
N GLY A 44 -30.58 6.21 12.78
CA GLY A 44 -29.21 5.77 13.01
C GLY A 44 -28.22 6.03 11.88
N ASP A 45 -28.67 6.49 10.69
CA ASP A 45 -27.77 6.87 9.61
C ASP A 45 -26.88 8.05 10.00
N THR A 46 -25.59 7.98 9.68
CA THR A 46 -24.68 9.14 9.72
C THR A 46 -25.02 10.13 8.61
N VAL A 47 -25.01 11.41 8.90
CA VAL A 47 -25.48 12.45 7.97
C VAL A 47 -24.50 13.57 7.75
N ILE A 48 -24.53 14.12 6.54
CA ILE A 48 -23.78 15.29 6.12
C ILE A 48 -24.71 16.49 5.88
N LEU A 49 -24.15 17.70 6.04
CA LEU A 49 -24.77 18.94 5.65
C LEU A 49 -24.43 19.26 4.18
N ASN A 50 -25.46 19.44 3.36
CA ASN A 50 -25.33 19.86 1.98
C ASN A 50 -25.18 21.39 1.88
N SER A 51 -24.61 21.90 0.79
CA SER A 51 -24.39 23.33 0.57
C SER A 51 -25.66 24.18 0.54
N ASN A 52 -26.83 23.57 0.30
CA ASN A 52 -28.13 24.21 0.31
C ASN A 52 -28.83 24.19 1.69
N GLY A 53 -28.15 23.73 2.76
CA GLY A 53 -28.67 23.64 4.12
C GLY A 53 -29.53 22.40 4.41
N THR A 54 -29.75 21.51 3.45
CA THR A 54 -30.41 20.22 3.69
C THR A 54 -29.40 19.17 4.19
N VAL A 55 -29.89 18.05 4.67
CA VAL A 55 -29.04 16.91 5.07
C VAL A 55 -29.28 15.70 4.17
N SER A 56 -28.24 14.86 4.05
CA SER A 56 -28.34 13.54 3.39
C SER A 56 -27.57 12.49 4.15
N ALA A 57 -27.99 11.23 4.02
CA ALA A 57 -27.19 10.11 4.52
C ALA A 57 -25.84 10.06 3.79
N ILE A 58 -24.80 9.61 4.51
CA ILE A 58 -23.53 9.33 3.90
C ILE A 58 -23.68 8.07 3.04
N ALA A 59 -23.24 8.18 1.80
CA ALA A 59 -23.34 7.10 0.83
C ALA A 59 -22.09 7.03 -0.05
N ALA A 60 -21.70 5.80 -0.37
CA ALA A 60 -20.70 5.54 -1.40
C ALA A 60 -21.37 5.31 -2.75
N SER A 61 -20.69 5.69 -3.81
CA SER A 61 -21.09 5.43 -5.21
C SER A 61 -19.90 4.91 -6.02
N GLY A 62 -20.19 4.18 -7.09
CA GLY A 62 -19.17 3.57 -7.94
C GLY A 62 -18.90 2.11 -7.60
N SER A 63 -17.90 1.52 -8.27
CA SER A 63 -17.46 0.15 -8.04
C SER A 63 -16.40 0.07 -6.93
N SER A 64 -16.42 -1.03 -6.17
CA SER A 64 -15.34 -1.39 -5.25
C SER A 64 -14.10 -1.95 -5.96
N ASP A 65 -14.13 -2.08 -7.28
CA ASP A 65 -12.96 -2.45 -8.08
C ASP A 65 -11.91 -1.34 -8.05
N PRO A 66 -10.63 -1.62 -8.31
CA PRO A 66 -9.61 -0.58 -8.39
C PRO A 66 -9.95 0.48 -9.44
N SER A 67 -9.65 1.74 -9.15
CA SER A 67 -9.72 2.82 -10.14
C SER A 67 -8.32 3.30 -10.51
N VAL A 68 -8.12 3.61 -11.78
CA VAL A 68 -6.82 3.93 -12.36
C VAL A 68 -6.83 5.33 -12.93
N GLY A 69 -5.95 6.20 -12.41
CA GLY A 69 -5.76 7.55 -12.92
C GLY A 69 -5.09 7.61 -14.29
N VAL A 70 -4.98 8.81 -14.82
CA VAL A 70 -4.31 9.06 -16.11
C VAL A 70 -2.80 8.81 -15.99
N GLY A 71 -2.22 8.14 -16.98
CA GLY A 71 -0.79 7.88 -17.01
C GLY A 71 0.01 9.16 -17.30
N LEU A 72 0.96 9.48 -16.41
CA LEU A 72 1.90 10.58 -16.59
C LEU A 72 3.28 10.05 -16.97
N THR A 73 3.87 10.65 -18.02
CA THR A 73 5.24 10.31 -18.44
C THR A 73 6.24 10.98 -17.50
N PHE A 74 7.12 10.19 -16.88
CA PHE A 74 8.24 10.70 -16.09
C PHE A 74 9.58 10.64 -16.86
N TYR A 75 9.66 9.79 -17.87
CA TYR A 75 10.82 9.73 -18.76
C TYR A 75 10.39 9.46 -20.20
N GLN A 76 10.80 10.34 -21.12
CA GLN A 76 10.52 10.17 -22.55
C GLN A 76 11.62 9.30 -23.18
N GLY A 77 11.46 7.98 -23.07
CA GLY A 77 12.44 7.01 -23.54
C GLY A 77 12.22 5.61 -22.94
N LYS A 78 13.14 4.71 -23.25
CA LYS A 78 13.13 3.33 -22.73
C LYS A 78 13.72 3.31 -21.32
N GLY A 79 12.89 3.44 -20.30
CA GLY A 79 13.27 3.18 -18.91
C GLY A 79 12.99 1.74 -18.55
N LYS A 80 14.03 0.90 -18.42
CA LYS A 80 13.92 -0.47 -17.97
C LYS A 80 13.81 -0.54 -16.45
N TYR A 81 13.16 -1.58 -15.91
CA TYR A 81 13.01 -1.84 -14.47
C TYR A 81 12.51 -0.62 -13.68
N PRO A 82 11.36 -0.02 -14.04
CA PRO A 82 10.85 1.14 -13.32
C PRO A 82 10.21 0.70 -11.99
N VAL A 83 11.02 0.57 -10.96
CA VAL A 83 10.60 0.20 -9.60
C VAL A 83 10.42 1.44 -8.73
N SER A 84 9.59 1.37 -7.70
CA SER A 84 9.32 2.52 -6.84
C SER A 84 9.23 2.16 -5.36
N VAL A 85 9.51 3.16 -4.51
CA VAL A 85 9.34 3.08 -3.06
C VAL A 85 8.79 4.40 -2.53
N TYR A 86 8.02 4.33 -1.45
CA TYR A 86 7.53 5.51 -0.75
C TYR A 86 8.48 5.92 0.38
N ASP A 87 8.79 7.20 0.44
CA ASP A 87 9.50 7.85 1.55
C ASP A 87 8.50 8.54 2.49
N PRO A 88 8.20 7.96 3.66
CA PRO A 88 7.24 8.53 4.59
C PRO A 88 7.74 9.81 5.27
N ASN A 89 9.05 10.05 5.30
CA ASN A 89 9.63 11.25 5.89
C ASN A 89 9.39 12.49 5.03
N THR A 90 9.63 12.40 3.73
CA THR A 90 9.39 13.51 2.79
C THR A 90 8.03 13.45 2.11
N LYS A 91 7.25 12.37 2.34
CA LYS A 91 5.95 12.10 1.72
C LYS A 91 6.04 12.11 0.19
N LYS A 92 7.02 11.38 -0.33
CA LYS A 92 7.34 11.30 -1.75
C LYS A 92 7.46 9.86 -2.23
N VAL A 93 7.19 9.66 -3.51
CA VAL A 93 7.48 8.41 -4.22
C VAL A 93 8.79 8.57 -4.97
N ILE A 94 9.73 7.66 -4.76
CA ILE A 94 10.98 7.60 -5.50
C ILE A 94 10.88 6.47 -6.51
N VAL A 95 11.07 6.81 -7.78
CA VAL A 95 11.14 5.85 -8.88
C VAL A 95 12.58 5.69 -9.31
N ALA A 96 13.09 4.45 -9.32
CA ALA A 96 14.38 4.12 -9.92
C ALA A 96 14.16 3.40 -11.25
N TYR A 97 15.01 3.66 -12.23
CA TYR A 97 14.93 3.05 -13.57
C TYR A 97 16.28 3.06 -14.27
N ILE A 98 16.42 2.21 -15.27
CA ILE A 98 17.59 2.14 -16.14
C ILE A 98 17.29 2.92 -17.43
N ASP A 99 18.05 3.98 -17.70
CA ASP A 99 17.92 4.77 -18.92
C ASP A 99 18.62 4.06 -20.10
N ASN A 100 17.85 3.27 -20.84
CA ASN A 100 18.38 2.49 -21.95
C ASN A 100 18.74 3.34 -23.19
N ASN A 101 18.42 4.65 -23.21
CA ASN A 101 18.86 5.57 -24.25
C ASN A 101 20.23 6.19 -23.95
N SER A 102 20.70 6.13 -22.69
CA SER A 102 21.98 6.67 -22.23
C SER A 102 22.94 5.58 -21.76
N SER A 103 23.16 4.58 -22.58
CA SER A 103 24.11 3.47 -22.29
C SER A 103 23.78 2.66 -21.04
N GLY A 104 22.50 2.66 -20.59
CA GLY A 104 22.06 1.93 -19.41
C GLY A 104 22.41 2.62 -18.09
N ASP A 105 22.39 3.95 -18.05
CA ASP A 105 22.58 4.71 -16.81
C ASP A 105 21.48 4.42 -15.79
N GLY A 106 21.84 4.38 -14.52
CA GLY A 106 20.89 4.28 -13.42
C GLY A 106 20.38 5.65 -12.98
N LYS A 107 19.07 5.85 -13.02
CA LYS A 107 18.42 7.12 -12.66
C LYS A 107 17.33 6.95 -11.62
N THR A 108 17.11 8.00 -10.84
CA THR A 108 15.96 8.15 -9.95
C THR A 108 15.22 9.44 -10.25
N ILE A 109 13.90 9.42 -10.03
CA ILE A 109 13.05 10.62 -10.09
C ILE A 109 12.09 10.61 -8.91
N VAL A 110 11.81 11.81 -8.36
CA VAL A 110 10.97 11.97 -7.17
C VAL A 110 9.60 12.49 -7.57
N GLY A 111 8.55 11.78 -7.15
CA GLY A 111 7.15 12.09 -7.43
C GLY A 111 6.40 12.58 -6.20
N SER A 112 5.38 13.42 -6.43
CA SER A 112 4.42 13.89 -5.43
C SER A 112 3.02 13.56 -5.90
N VAL A 113 2.29 12.77 -5.12
CA VAL A 113 0.88 12.42 -5.40
C VAL A 113 -0.04 13.52 -4.90
N SER A 114 -1.04 13.87 -5.69
CA SER A 114 -2.12 14.79 -5.34
C SER A 114 -3.42 14.32 -5.98
N GLY A 115 -4.38 13.86 -5.18
CA GLY A 115 -5.59 13.21 -5.68
C GLY A 115 -5.24 11.98 -6.51
N ASP A 116 -5.73 11.93 -7.75
CA ASP A 116 -5.50 10.82 -8.68
C ASP A 116 -4.38 11.11 -9.70
N THR A 117 -3.50 12.05 -9.40
CA THR A 117 -2.38 12.46 -10.25
C THR A 117 -1.06 12.43 -9.48
N ILE A 118 0.05 12.34 -10.21
CA ILE A 118 1.41 12.45 -9.68
C ILE A 118 2.18 13.46 -10.50
N SER A 119 3.01 14.29 -9.86
CA SER A 119 3.94 15.20 -10.53
C SER A 119 5.37 14.80 -10.19
N PHE A 120 6.29 15.00 -11.12
CA PHE A 120 7.69 14.60 -10.97
C PHE A 120 8.65 15.80 -11.00
N GLY A 121 9.74 15.69 -10.24
CA GLY A 121 10.87 16.61 -10.29
C GLY A 121 11.84 16.29 -11.43
N THR A 122 13.09 16.69 -11.26
CA THR A 122 14.17 16.38 -12.21
C THR A 122 14.86 15.07 -11.84
N ALA A 123 15.14 14.23 -12.84
CA ALA A 123 15.84 12.98 -12.62
C ALA A 123 17.27 13.20 -12.09
N SER A 124 17.67 12.37 -11.12
CA SER A 124 19.02 12.29 -10.58
C SER A 124 19.69 11.01 -11.07
N THR A 125 20.95 11.08 -11.49
CA THR A 125 21.70 9.89 -11.92
C THR A 125 22.44 9.30 -10.71
N PHE A 126 22.25 8.01 -10.43
CA PHE A 126 23.00 7.30 -9.39
C PHE A 126 24.15 6.47 -9.95
N GLU A 127 24.10 6.09 -11.25
CA GLU A 127 25.17 5.36 -11.91
C GLU A 127 25.28 5.78 -13.38
N THR A 128 26.51 5.93 -13.88
CA THR A 128 26.80 6.30 -15.28
C THR A 128 27.68 5.27 -15.95
N GLY A 129 27.38 4.93 -17.20
CA GLY A 129 28.20 4.02 -18.01
C GLY A 129 28.25 2.57 -17.52
N GLY A 130 27.40 2.20 -16.55
CA GLY A 130 27.39 0.86 -15.94
C GLY A 130 26.66 -0.19 -16.78
N ALA A 131 25.93 0.21 -17.82
CA ALA A 131 25.06 -0.66 -18.61
C ALA A 131 24.27 -1.61 -17.70
N LEU A 132 23.43 -1.05 -16.82
CA LEU A 132 22.70 -1.82 -15.80
C LEU A 132 21.75 -2.84 -16.45
N GLU A 133 21.58 -3.98 -15.81
CA GLU A 133 20.72 -5.06 -16.32
C GLU A 133 19.50 -5.31 -15.46
N GLU A 134 19.59 -5.10 -14.16
CA GLU A 134 18.51 -5.31 -13.19
C GLU A 134 18.68 -4.37 -12.00
N LEU A 135 17.59 -3.93 -11.39
CA LEU A 135 17.62 -3.14 -10.16
C LEU A 135 16.37 -3.34 -9.29
N VAL A 136 16.56 -3.15 -7.98
CA VAL A 136 15.49 -3.07 -6.97
C VAL A 136 15.76 -1.90 -6.04
N ILE A 137 14.72 -1.44 -5.35
CA ILE A 137 14.78 -0.29 -4.45
C ILE A 137 14.12 -0.63 -3.11
N THR A 138 14.68 -0.13 -2.02
CA THR A 138 14.07 -0.20 -0.69
C THR A 138 14.29 1.12 0.06
N TYR A 139 13.53 1.32 1.15
CA TYR A 139 13.64 2.50 1.99
C TYR A 139 13.93 2.11 3.44
N ASP A 140 15.03 2.65 3.97
CA ASP A 140 15.40 2.57 5.37
C ASP A 140 14.67 3.68 6.13
N THR A 141 13.64 3.29 6.88
CA THR A 141 12.80 4.21 7.65
C THR A 141 13.50 4.76 8.88
N ASN A 142 14.48 4.05 9.44
CA ASN A 142 15.20 4.46 10.64
C ASN A 142 16.16 5.62 10.35
N ASN A 143 16.91 5.51 9.25
CA ASN A 143 17.92 6.50 8.86
C ASN A 143 17.45 7.43 7.74
N GLN A 144 16.20 7.26 7.24
CA GLN A 144 15.62 8.06 6.16
C GLN A 144 16.49 8.01 4.89
N ARG A 145 16.76 6.79 4.42
CA ARG A 145 17.60 6.54 3.25
C ARG A 145 16.87 5.70 2.21
N VAL A 146 16.98 6.12 0.96
CA VAL A 146 16.65 5.25 -0.17
C VAL A 146 17.90 4.43 -0.54
N VAL A 147 17.71 3.14 -0.81
CA VAL A 147 18.80 2.26 -1.24
C VAL A 147 18.43 1.57 -2.52
N VAL A 148 19.25 1.74 -3.55
CA VAL A 148 19.12 1.05 -4.84
C VAL A 148 20.18 -0.05 -4.89
N PHE A 149 19.74 -1.28 -5.15
CA PHE A 149 20.60 -2.42 -5.42
C PHE A 149 20.45 -2.83 -6.90
N TYR A 150 21.54 -3.05 -7.60
CA TYR A 150 21.54 -3.24 -9.05
C TYR A 150 22.69 -4.11 -9.54
N GLN A 151 22.51 -4.72 -10.72
CA GLN A 151 23.52 -5.47 -11.45
C GLN A 151 24.15 -4.58 -12.51
N GLU A 152 25.47 -4.46 -12.53
CA GLU A 152 26.26 -3.95 -13.65
C GLU A 152 26.48 -5.03 -14.70
N SER A 153 26.36 -4.71 -16.00
CA SER A 153 26.51 -5.65 -17.09
C SER A 153 27.92 -6.25 -17.22
N GLY A 154 28.03 -7.31 -18.00
CA GLY A 154 29.31 -7.96 -18.27
C GLY A 154 29.89 -8.71 -17.08
N GLY A 155 29.09 -9.05 -16.06
CA GLY A 155 29.53 -9.76 -14.86
C GLY A 155 30.31 -8.88 -13.89
N ASN A 156 30.22 -7.54 -14.01
CA ASN A 156 30.91 -6.58 -13.14
C ASN A 156 30.38 -6.54 -11.70
N GLY A 157 29.23 -7.16 -11.46
CA GLY A 157 28.76 -7.51 -10.12
C GLY A 157 27.58 -6.68 -9.59
N GLY A 158 27.08 -7.16 -8.46
CA GLY A 158 26.06 -6.50 -7.67
C GLY A 158 26.61 -5.25 -6.97
N ARG A 159 25.89 -4.15 -7.13
CA ARG A 159 26.25 -2.84 -6.58
C ARG A 159 25.10 -2.24 -5.79
N ALA A 160 25.44 -1.34 -4.87
CA ALA A 160 24.43 -0.55 -4.18
C ALA A 160 24.83 0.93 -4.09
N ARG A 161 23.80 1.77 -4.07
CA ARG A 161 23.89 3.21 -3.77
C ARG A 161 22.91 3.57 -2.68
N VAL A 162 23.36 4.33 -1.71
CA VAL A 162 22.52 4.90 -0.64
C VAL A 162 22.29 6.37 -0.93
N GLY A 163 21.02 6.78 -0.89
CA GLY A 163 20.61 8.16 -1.21
C GLY A 163 19.79 8.80 -0.10
N THR A 164 19.72 10.13 -0.15
CA THR A 164 18.83 10.95 0.68
C THR A 164 17.95 11.78 -0.23
N VAL A 165 16.64 11.77 0.02
CA VAL A 165 15.67 12.60 -0.68
C VAL A 165 15.71 14.01 -0.11
N SER A 166 15.74 15.01 -0.99
CA SER A 166 15.63 16.43 -0.63
C SER A 166 14.81 17.16 -1.70
N GLY A 167 13.66 17.70 -1.31
CA GLY A 167 12.73 18.31 -2.24
C GLY A 167 12.27 17.31 -3.30
N THR A 168 12.69 17.54 -4.56
CA THR A 168 12.32 16.72 -5.72
C THR A 168 13.49 15.96 -6.33
N SER A 169 14.58 15.77 -5.59
CA SER A 169 15.79 15.09 -6.06
C SER A 169 16.34 14.11 -5.02
N VAL A 170 17.22 13.20 -5.46
CA VAL A 170 17.96 12.27 -4.58
C VAL A 170 19.45 12.54 -4.72
N SER A 171 20.13 12.68 -3.58
CA SER A 171 21.59 12.77 -3.52
C SER A 171 22.17 11.44 -3.07
N PHE A 172 23.04 10.83 -3.86
CA PHE A 172 23.66 9.54 -3.58
C PHE A 172 25.08 9.65 -3.01
N GLY A 173 25.44 8.70 -2.14
CA GLY A 173 26.81 8.49 -1.69
C GLY A 173 27.63 7.70 -2.70
N SER A 174 28.80 7.21 -2.30
CA SER A 174 29.69 6.40 -3.14
C SER A 174 29.09 5.03 -3.49
N LYS A 175 29.43 4.54 -4.70
CA LYS A 175 29.10 3.18 -5.14
C LYS A 175 29.75 2.14 -4.24
N GLN A 176 29.02 1.09 -3.92
CA GLN A 176 29.48 -0.01 -3.09
C GLN A 176 29.34 -1.34 -3.82
N THR A 177 30.36 -2.17 -3.74
CA THR A 177 30.33 -3.54 -4.23
C THR A 177 29.69 -4.44 -3.18
N ILE A 178 28.72 -5.27 -3.63
CA ILE A 178 28.01 -6.22 -2.77
C ILE A 178 28.54 -7.63 -3.02
N ASP A 179 28.48 -8.09 -4.28
CA ASP A 179 28.92 -9.43 -4.68
C ASP A 179 29.31 -9.44 -6.16
N GLY A 180 29.61 -10.63 -6.68
CA GLY A 180 29.86 -10.89 -8.10
C GLY A 180 28.63 -10.69 -8.99
N ASN A 181 28.47 -11.50 -10.03
CA ASN A 181 27.34 -11.41 -10.96
C ASN A 181 26.03 -11.87 -10.29
N VAL A 182 25.12 -10.95 -10.05
CA VAL A 182 23.85 -11.17 -9.33
C VAL A 182 22.65 -11.08 -10.28
N ARG A 183 21.57 -11.84 -9.99
CA ARG A 183 20.30 -11.85 -10.73
C ARG A 183 19.13 -12.10 -9.79
N ASP A 184 17.91 -11.90 -10.31
CA ASP A 184 16.68 -12.17 -9.57
C ASP A 184 16.67 -11.42 -8.24
N LEU A 185 16.85 -10.10 -8.30
CA LEU A 185 17.04 -9.24 -7.15
C LEU A 185 15.75 -9.04 -6.37
N ALA A 186 15.83 -9.04 -5.05
CA ALA A 186 14.76 -8.59 -4.16
C ALA A 186 15.32 -7.79 -3.00
N ALA A 187 14.52 -6.87 -2.44
CA ALA A 187 14.95 -6.01 -1.34
C ALA A 187 13.83 -5.74 -0.34
N CYS A 188 14.19 -5.66 0.94
CA CYS A 188 13.34 -5.13 1.99
C CYS A 188 14.17 -4.42 3.06
N PHE A 189 13.51 -3.80 4.02
CA PHE A 189 14.14 -3.21 5.20
C PHE A 189 13.63 -3.89 6.46
N ALA A 190 14.53 -4.21 7.40
CA ALA A 190 14.23 -4.80 8.70
C ALA A 190 14.50 -3.77 9.81
N PRO A 191 13.49 -2.98 10.23
CA PRO A 191 13.66 -1.84 11.13
C PRO A 191 14.08 -2.24 12.56
N ASN A 192 13.71 -3.43 13.03
CA ASN A 192 14.07 -3.93 14.36
C ASN A 192 15.57 -4.12 14.56
N VAL A 193 16.30 -4.39 13.48
CA VAL A 193 17.77 -4.59 13.48
C VAL A 193 18.53 -3.52 12.70
N ASP A 194 17.78 -2.52 12.16
CA ASP A 194 18.32 -1.42 11.38
C ASP A 194 19.16 -1.88 10.19
N ARG A 195 18.59 -2.81 9.37
CA ARG A 195 19.32 -3.38 8.23
C ARG A 195 18.48 -3.40 6.96
N VAL A 196 19.10 -2.99 5.85
CA VAL A 196 18.63 -3.33 4.51
C VAL A 196 18.97 -4.79 4.21
N VAL A 197 18.10 -5.46 3.49
CA VAL A 197 18.20 -6.88 3.14
C VAL A 197 18.05 -7.02 1.63
N PHE A 198 19.03 -7.63 0.98
CA PHE A 198 19.01 -7.92 -0.45
C PHE A 198 19.12 -9.42 -0.67
N ALA A 199 18.19 -10.00 -1.40
CA ALA A 199 18.29 -11.39 -1.87
C ALA A 199 18.62 -11.39 -3.36
N TYR A 200 19.39 -12.38 -3.79
CA TYR A 200 19.84 -12.55 -5.17
C TYR A 200 20.28 -13.98 -5.46
N MET A 201 20.30 -14.30 -6.74
CA MET A 201 20.95 -15.48 -7.28
C MET A 201 22.37 -15.11 -7.70
N ASP A 202 23.38 -15.84 -7.18
CA ASP A 202 24.79 -15.62 -7.53
C ASP A 202 25.18 -16.47 -8.73
N LYS A 203 25.34 -15.83 -9.88
CA LYS A 203 25.73 -16.47 -11.15
C LYS A 203 27.17 -17.01 -11.15
N GLN A 204 28.03 -16.51 -10.27
CA GLN A 204 29.43 -16.96 -10.17
C GLN A 204 29.59 -18.15 -9.21
N ASP A 205 28.60 -18.37 -8.33
CA ASP A 205 28.58 -19.49 -7.38
C ASP A 205 27.43 -20.48 -7.70
N SER A 206 27.40 -20.98 -8.93
CA SER A 206 26.45 -22.01 -9.36
C SER A 206 24.97 -21.64 -9.19
N ASP A 207 24.62 -20.38 -9.38
CA ASP A 207 23.27 -19.85 -9.27
C ASP A 207 22.65 -19.94 -7.85
N LYS A 208 23.48 -20.08 -6.83
CA LYS A 208 23.01 -20.20 -5.44
C LYS A 208 22.24 -18.98 -4.97
N GLY A 209 21.26 -19.21 -4.09
CA GLY A 209 20.53 -18.15 -3.42
C GLY A 209 21.30 -17.57 -2.25
N LYS A 210 21.55 -16.25 -2.27
CA LYS A 210 22.25 -15.53 -1.22
C LYS A 210 21.44 -14.33 -0.71
N ILE A 211 21.65 -13.99 0.54
CA ILE A 211 21.14 -12.77 1.18
C ILE A 211 22.32 -11.94 1.69
N TYR A 212 22.31 -10.66 1.33
CA TYR A 212 23.20 -9.66 1.90
C TYR A 212 22.40 -8.76 2.85
N THR A 213 22.96 -8.48 4.02
CA THR A 213 22.40 -7.53 4.99
C THR A 213 23.43 -6.46 5.33
N ALA A 214 23.00 -5.22 5.49
CA ALA A 214 23.88 -4.12 5.90
C ALA A 214 23.09 -2.99 6.57
N LYS A 215 23.81 -2.11 7.28
CA LYS A 215 23.28 -0.86 7.82
C LYS A 215 23.58 0.29 6.87
N THR A 216 22.67 1.26 6.78
CA THR A 216 22.97 2.53 6.12
C THR A 216 23.70 3.47 7.07
N THR A 217 24.50 4.39 6.52
CA THR A 217 25.29 5.35 7.31
C THR A 217 24.89 6.80 7.01
N ALA A 218 25.29 7.72 7.89
CA ALA A 218 25.11 9.16 7.68
C ALA A 218 25.83 9.67 6.41
N SER A 219 26.94 9.05 6.04
CA SER A 219 27.70 9.36 4.80
C SER A 219 27.10 8.73 3.54
N ARG A 220 25.91 8.11 3.64
CA ARG A 220 25.21 7.46 2.54
C ARG A 220 26.00 6.32 1.90
N THR A 221 26.49 5.44 2.78
CA THR A 221 27.17 4.19 2.44
C THR A 221 26.53 3.03 3.21
N LEU A 222 26.89 1.81 2.87
CA LEU A 222 26.55 0.62 3.66
C LEU A 222 27.73 0.27 4.59
N SER A 223 27.43 -0.21 5.78
CA SER A 223 28.39 -0.75 6.74
C SER A 223 27.91 -2.09 7.29
N ASP A 224 28.82 -2.81 7.95
CA ASP A 224 28.54 -4.10 8.60
C ASP A 224 27.87 -5.12 7.66
N GLY A 225 28.28 -5.12 6.38
CA GLY A 225 27.74 -6.01 5.36
C GLY A 225 28.07 -7.47 5.62
N GLN A 226 27.06 -8.35 5.54
CA GLN A 226 27.21 -9.80 5.69
C GLN A 226 26.46 -10.53 4.59
N ILE A 227 27.09 -11.59 4.04
CA ILE A 227 26.47 -12.47 3.06
C ILE A 227 26.20 -13.83 3.70
N THR A 228 25.01 -14.36 3.50
CA THR A 228 24.63 -15.72 3.92
C THR A 228 23.98 -16.45 2.76
N GLU A 229 24.37 -17.70 2.51
CA GLU A 229 23.69 -18.59 1.57
C GLU A 229 22.40 -19.10 2.21
N PHE A 230 21.24 -18.88 1.53
CA PHE A 230 19.97 -19.45 1.97
C PHE A 230 19.59 -20.70 1.15
N ARG A 231 20.16 -20.84 -0.04
CA ARG A 231 19.93 -22.00 -0.91
C ARG A 231 21.20 -22.42 -1.65
N ASN A 232 21.65 -23.65 -1.42
CA ASN A 232 22.79 -24.26 -2.11
C ASN A 232 22.37 -24.90 -3.46
N ALA A 233 21.59 -24.17 -4.26
CA ALA A 233 21.17 -24.52 -5.60
C ALA A 233 20.55 -23.28 -6.25
N LYS A 234 20.16 -23.40 -7.53
CA LYS A 234 19.58 -22.29 -8.29
C LYS A 234 18.28 -21.80 -7.68
N ALA A 235 18.31 -20.54 -7.22
CA ALA A 235 17.19 -19.81 -6.61
C ALA A 235 16.78 -18.64 -7.52
N ALA A 236 15.73 -18.82 -8.31
CA ALA A 236 15.24 -17.83 -9.26
C ALA A 236 13.98 -17.12 -8.74
N HIS A 237 13.66 -15.96 -9.31
CA HIS A 237 12.47 -15.17 -8.97
C HIS A 237 12.35 -14.94 -7.46
N ASN A 238 13.34 -14.29 -6.87
CA ASN A 238 13.35 -14.01 -5.43
C ASN A 238 12.32 -12.92 -5.06
N ALA A 239 11.69 -13.07 -3.89
CA ALA A 239 10.87 -12.03 -3.26
C ALA A 239 11.17 -11.98 -1.75
N LEU A 240 11.18 -10.78 -1.18
CA LEU A 240 11.44 -10.52 0.23
C LEU A 240 10.31 -9.73 0.85
N VAL A 241 9.91 -10.09 2.07
CA VAL A 241 9.01 -9.29 2.88
C VAL A 241 9.42 -9.34 4.36
N TYR A 242 9.29 -8.21 5.05
CA TYR A 242 9.47 -8.12 6.50
C TYR A 242 8.11 -8.18 7.20
N ASN A 243 8.01 -9.01 8.24
CA ASN A 243 6.85 -9.09 9.11
C ASN A 243 7.14 -8.36 10.44
N PRO A 244 6.56 -7.18 10.67
CA PRO A 244 6.84 -6.38 11.87
C PRO A 244 6.25 -6.97 13.17
N LYS A 245 5.22 -7.83 13.08
CA LYS A 245 4.61 -8.46 14.25
C LYS A 245 5.55 -9.44 14.94
N VAL A 246 6.27 -10.21 14.14
CA VAL A 246 7.20 -11.25 14.65
C VAL A 246 8.66 -10.87 14.50
N GLU A 247 8.93 -9.69 13.90
CA GLU A 247 10.28 -9.16 13.66
C GLU A 247 11.18 -10.12 12.89
N ARG A 248 10.62 -10.71 11.82
CA ARG A 248 11.30 -11.69 10.96
C ARG A 248 11.11 -11.32 9.48
N CYS A 249 12.02 -11.79 8.67
CA CYS A 249 11.91 -11.71 7.22
C CYS A 249 11.47 -13.06 6.63
N LEU A 250 10.80 -12.97 5.50
CA LEU A 250 10.47 -14.10 4.65
C LEU A 250 11.17 -13.93 3.32
N ILE A 251 11.98 -14.92 2.93
CA ILE A 251 12.49 -15.08 1.57
C ILE A 251 11.65 -16.11 0.83
N MET A 252 11.27 -15.80 -0.40
CA MET A 252 10.57 -16.69 -1.32
C MET A 252 11.36 -16.80 -2.61
N TRP A 253 11.34 -17.99 -3.20
CA TRP A 253 12.03 -18.23 -4.49
C TRP A 253 11.40 -19.37 -5.27
N ARG A 254 11.66 -19.41 -6.57
CA ARG A 254 11.48 -20.61 -7.37
C ARG A 254 12.75 -21.46 -7.29
N ASP A 255 12.60 -22.70 -6.87
CA ASP A 255 13.72 -23.64 -6.76
C ASP A 255 13.92 -24.39 -8.07
N ASP A 256 14.74 -23.86 -8.95
CA ASP A 256 15.05 -24.49 -10.24
C ASP A 256 15.89 -25.75 -10.08
N GLY A 257 16.54 -25.93 -8.93
CA GLY A 257 17.24 -27.16 -8.56
C GLY A 257 16.31 -28.28 -8.08
N TYR A 258 15.03 -27.99 -7.79
CA TYR A 258 14.06 -28.94 -7.30
C TYR A 258 12.69 -28.80 -8.00
N SER A 259 12.65 -29.17 -9.27
CA SER A 259 11.42 -29.24 -10.08
C SER A 259 10.64 -27.93 -10.18
N PHE A 260 11.30 -26.77 -10.14
CA PHE A 260 10.69 -25.44 -10.27
C PHE A 260 9.57 -25.18 -9.26
N ARG A 261 9.70 -25.70 -8.04
CA ARG A 261 8.74 -25.50 -6.97
C ARG A 261 8.91 -24.15 -6.31
N GLY A 262 7.83 -23.59 -5.81
CA GLY A 262 7.86 -22.40 -4.99
C GLY A 262 8.24 -22.73 -3.54
N GLN A 263 9.35 -22.18 -3.06
CA GLN A 263 9.87 -22.34 -1.70
C GLN A 263 9.83 -21.03 -0.95
N ALA A 264 9.70 -21.10 0.38
CA ALA A 264 9.83 -19.96 1.27
C ALA A 264 10.57 -20.35 2.53
N SER A 265 11.30 -19.40 3.12
CA SER A 265 11.92 -19.59 4.44
C SER A 265 11.81 -18.34 5.29
N VAL A 266 11.39 -18.54 6.54
CA VAL A 266 11.47 -17.53 7.59
C VAL A 266 12.89 -17.46 8.11
N PHE A 267 13.41 -16.27 8.28
CA PHE A 267 14.73 -16.07 8.86
C PHE A 267 14.76 -14.88 9.81
N GLU A 268 15.66 -14.93 10.77
CA GLU A 268 16.07 -13.81 11.60
C GLU A 268 17.41 -13.26 11.15
N ILE A 269 17.62 -11.98 11.41
CA ILE A 269 18.92 -11.34 11.23
C ILE A 269 19.59 -11.25 12.61
N LEU A 270 20.70 -11.92 12.77
CA LEU A 270 21.46 -11.94 14.01
C LEU A 270 22.15 -10.60 14.28
N ALA A 271 22.57 -10.35 15.51
CA ALA A 271 23.31 -9.14 15.86
C ALA A 271 24.60 -8.96 15.03
N SER A 272 25.22 -10.06 14.58
CA SER A 272 26.36 -10.07 13.67
C SER A 272 26.04 -9.62 12.25
N GLY A 273 24.76 -9.59 11.86
CA GLY A 273 24.28 -9.32 10.51
C GLY A 273 24.06 -10.57 9.64
N TYR A 274 24.60 -11.72 10.01
CA TYR A 274 24.28 -12.98 9.34
C TYR A 274 22.81 -13.35 9.57
N ILE A 275 22.23 -14.14 8.65
CA ILE A 275 20.87 -14.67 8.84
C ILE A 275 20.92 -16.08 9.45
N SER A 276 19.86 -16.40 10.19
CA SER A 276 19.56 -17.76 10.65
C SER A 276 18.23 -18.20 10.05
N ILE A 277 18.23 -19.26 9.27
CA ILE A 277 16.98 -19.85 8.73
C ILE A 277 16.27 -20.57 9.86
N LEU A 278 14.98 -20.25 10.09
CA LEU A 278 14.20 -20.77 11.21
C LEU A 278 13.18 -21.81 10.78
N ALA A 279 12.44 -21.53 9.70
CA ALA A 279 11.41 -22.43 9.18
C ALA A 279 11.30 -22.26 7.66
N GLY A 280 10.86 -23.30 6.98
CA GLY A 280 10.59 -23.26 5.55
C GLY A 280 9.29 -23.99 5.21
N ASP A 281 8.64 -23.58 4.13
CA ASP A 281 7.47 -24.21 3.58
C ASP A 281 7.38 -23.96 2.06
N GLN A 282 6.57 -24.75 1.37
CA GLN A 282 6.34 -24.61 -0.08
C GLN A 282 5.08 -23.76 -0.31
N TRP A 283 5.25 -22.59 -0.94
CA TRP A 283 4.10 -21.81 -1.37
C TRP A 283 3.47 -22.37 -2.66
N TYR A 284 4.21 -23.19 -3.41
CA TYR A 284 3.71 -23.89 -4.58
C TYR A 284 4.38 -25.26 -4.77
N THR A 285 3.59 -26.31 -4.80
CA THR A 285 4.06 -27.71 -4.89
C THR A 285 4.09 -28.27 -6.32
N GLY A 286 3.44 -27.58 -7.27
CA GLY A 286 3.42 -27.96 -8.68
C GLY A 286 4.69 -27.56 -9.42
N TYR A 287 4.74 -27.92 -10.70
CA TYR A 287 5.79 -27.49 -11.61
C TYR A 287 5.52 -26.09 -12.14
N GLY A 288 6.53 -25.20 -12.18
CA GLY A 288 6.48 -23.92 -12.87
C GLY A 288 5.96 -22.73 -12.04
N GLY A 289 5.96 -22.79 -10.70
CA GLY A 289 5.66 -21.61 -9.87
C GLY A 289 6.64 -20.47 -10.15
N SER A 290 6.17 -19.30 -10.60
CA SER A 290 7.04 -18.19 -11.04
C SER A 290 6.53 -16.84 -10.58
N TYR A 291 7.42 -15.85 -10.60
CA TYR A 291 7.12 -14.44 -10.30
C TYR A 291 6.38 -14.25 -8.96
N PRO A 292 6.88 -14.82 -7.84
CA PRO A 292 6.27 -14.54 -6.55
C PRO A 292 6.50 -13.07 -6.17
N ALA A 293 5.46 -12.47 -5.63
CA ALA A 293 5.53 -11.18 -4.94
C ALA A 293 4.85 -11.31 -3.59
N ALA A 294 5.31 -10.58 -2.58
CA ALA A 294 4.82 -10.72 -1.22
C ALA A 294 4.66 -9.37 -0.52
N VAL A 295 3.63 -9.27 0.30
CA VAL A 295 3.39 -8.11 1.15
C VAL A 295 2.88 -8.55 2.53
N TYR A 296 3.14 -7.74 3.55
CA TYR A 296 2.55 -7.90 4.87
C TYR A 296 1.28 -7.03 4.97
N ASP A 297 0.15 -7.67 5.25
CA ASP A 297 -1.11 -7.02 5.56
C ASP A 297 -1.14 -6.73 7.07
N THR A 298 -1.07 -5.44 7.42
CA THR A 298 -1.00 -5.00 8.82
C THR A 298 -2.33 -5.13 9.56
N ASP A 299 -3.46 -5.21 8.86
CA ASP A 299 -4.78 -5.34 9.47
C ASP A 299 -5.09 -6.79 9.84
N SER A 300 -4.89 -7.72 8.91
CA SER A 300 -5.05 -9.16 9.17
C SER A 300 -3.84 -9.79 9.85
N GLU A 301 -2.71 -9.08 9.91
CA GLU A 301 -1.41 -9.57 10.43
C GLU A 301 -0.89 -10.81 9.70
N GLN A 302 -1.19 -10.90 8.39
CA GLN A 302 -0.83 -12.02 7.53
C GLN A 302 0.16 -11.60 6.43
N ILE A 303 0.87 -12.58 5.87
CA ILE A 303 1.60 -12.43 4.62
C ILE A 303 0.64 -12.76 3.47
N VAL A 304 0.57 -11.90 2.47
CA VAL A 304 -0.17 -12.18 1.23
C VAL A 304 0.83 -12.30 0.09
N ILE A 305 0.71 -13.38 -0.68
CA ILE A 305 1.54 -13.60 -1.86
C ILE A 305 0.69 -13.68 -3.11
N SER A 306 1.23 -13.17 -4.22
CA SER A 306 0.73 -13.39 -5.57
C SER A 306 1.80 -14.09 -6.41
N TYR A 307 1.39 -14.97 -7.32
CA TYR A 307 2.31 -15.75 -8.13
C TYR A 307 1.65 -16.34 -9.39
N GLN A 308 2.46 -16.71 -10.36
CA GLN A 308 2.06 -17.57 -11.47
C GLN A 308 2.14 -19.03 -11.03
N GLY A 309 1.05 -19.78 -11.20
CA GLY A 309 0.97 -21.19 -10.80
C GLY A 309 0.55 -22.11 -11.96
N ALA A 310 -0.30 -23.10 -11.68
CA ALA A 310 -0.76 -24.07 -12.67
C ALA A 310 -1.38 -23.38 -13.89
N SER A 311 -1.08 -23.89 -15.10
CA SER A 311 -1.55 -23.37 -16.39
C SER A 311 -1.18 -21.90 -16.64
N ASP A 312 -0.11 -21.41 -15.99
CA ASP A 312 0.34 -20.02 -16.03
C ASP A 312 -0.71 -19.01 -15.52
N TYR A 313 -1.67 -19.47 -14.70
CA TYR A 313 -2.70 -18.62 -14.11
C TYR A 313 -2.17 -17.86 -12.91
N GLY A 314 -2.83 -16.73 -12.57
CA GLY A 314 -2.52 -15.92 -11.41
C GLY A 314 -3.22 -16.44 -10.16
N TYR A 315 -2.44 -16.72 -9.11
CA TYR A 315 -2.90 -17.18 -7.82
C TYR A 315 -2.40 -16.30 -6.69
N ALA A 316 -3.15 -16.26 -5.59
CA ALA A 316 -2.69 -15.71 -4.33
C ALA A 316 -2.90 -16.71 -3.19
N ARG A 317 -2.11 -16.57 -2.14
CA ARG A 317 -2.25 -17.29 -0.88
C ARG A 317 -2.06 -16.34 0.29
N VAL A 318 -2.73 -16.67 1.38
CA VAL A 318 -2.52 -16.02 2.68
C VAL A 318 -1.66 -16.94 3.53
N GLY A 319 -0.59 -16.40 4.10
CA GLY A 319 0.37 -17.10 4.94
C GLY A 319 0.36 -16.59 6.35
N THR A 320 0.23 -17.50 7.32
CA THR A 320 0.43 -17.20 8.73
C THR A 320 1.87 -17.47 9.10
N MET A 321 2.56 -16.44 9.55
CA MET A 321 3.96 -16.49 9.97
C MET A 321 4.07 -16.20 11.46
N THR A 322 4.74 -17.09 12.18
CA THR A 322 5.17 -16.88 13.57
C THR A 322 6.69 -16.70 13.60
N THR A 323 7.26 -16.57 14.79
CA THR A 323 8.73 -16.53 14.93
C THR A 323 9.43 -17.76 14.35
N ASN A 324 8.80 -18.93 14.39
CA ASN A 324 9.45 -20.20 14.03
C ASN A 324 8.60 -21.09 13.11
N THR A 325 7.47 -20.62 12.61
CA THR A 325 6.62 -21.40 11.72
C THR A 325 6.10 -20.55 10.55
N LEU A 326 5.82 -21.19 9.46
CA LEU A 326 5.15 -20.64 8.29
C LEU A 326 4.13 -21.67 7.82
N SER A 327 2.92 -21.23 7.53
CA SER A 327 1.89 -22.07 6.93
C SER A 327 1.09 -21.28 5.89
N TRP A 328 0.67 -21.96 4.83
CA TRP A 328 -0.07 -21.35 3.74
C TRP A 328 -1.50 -21.87 3.69
N ASN A 329 -2.44 -20.96 3.52
CA ASN A 329 -3.82 -21.32 3.25
C ASN A 329 -4.02 -21.77 1.80
N THR A 330 -5.21 -22.21 1.44
CA THR A 330 -5.55 -22.64 0.08
C THR A 330 -5.33 -21.51 -0.94
N ALA A 331 -4.72 -21.85 -2.07
CA ALA A 331 -4.52 -20.90 -3.16
C ALA A 331 -5.86 -20.47 -3.77
N VAL A 332 -6.02 -19.19 -4.04
CA VAL A 332 -7.18 -18.61 -4.71
C VAL A 332 -6.74 -18.02 -6.05
N ALA A 333 -7.35 -18.47 -7.15
CA ALA A 333 -7.08 -17.90 -8.46
C ALA A 333 -7.73 -16.52 -8.57
N TYR A 334 -6.95 -15.50 -8.90
CA TYR A 334 -7.46 -14.16 -9.24
C TYR A 334 -7.51 -13.92 -10.75
N ASN A 335 -6.79 -14.74 -11.54
CA ASN A 335 -6.81 -14.70 -12.99
C ASN A 335 -6.73 -16.11 -13.56
N SER A 336 -7.67 -16.49 -14.42
CA SER A 336 -7.73 -17.79 -15.09
C SER A 336 -7.20 -17.75 -16.53
N SER A 337 -6.21 -16.91 -16.78
CA SER A 337 -5.45 -16.81 -18.03
C SER A 337 -3.99 -16.54 -17.73
N LEU A 338 -3.16 -16.51 -18.78
CA LEU A 338 -1.71 -16.27 -18.66
C LEU A 338 -1.42 -15.06 -17.78
N THR A 339 -0.51 -15.20 -16.84
CA THR A 339 -0.14 -14.19 -15.84
C THR A 339 1.38 -14.15 -15.72
N TYR A 340 1.96 -12.96 -15.86
CA TYR A 340 3.41 -12.74 -15.81
C TYR A 340 3.74 -11.53 -14.95
N TYR A 341 4.90 -11.55 -14.29
CA TYR A 341 5.43 -10.42 -13.53
C TYR A 341 4.43 -9.87 -12.50
N ASN A 342 4.18 -10.68 -11.48
CA ASN A 342 3.32 -10.25 -10.39
C ASN A 342 4.04 -9.24 -9.50
N GLU A 343 3.33 -8.17 -9.14
CA GLU A 343 3.67 -7.26 -8.06
C GLU A 343 2.48 -7.12 -7.13
N ILE A 344 2.75 -6.93 -5.85
CA ILE A 344 1.72 -6.79 -4.83
C ILE A 344 2.08 -5.69 -3.83
N VAL A 345 1.07 -4.92 -3.43
CA VAL A 345 1.22 -3.88 -2.41
C VAL A 345 0.02 -3.89 -1.48
N TYR A 346 0.21 -3.47 -0.23
CA TYR A 346 -0.87 -3.32 0.74
C TYR A 346 -1.26 -1.85 0.92
N ASP A 347 -2.55 -1.58 0.78
CA ASP A 347 -3.19 -0.30 1.08
C ASP A 347 -3.78 -0.36 2.48
N SER A 348 -3.10 0.25 3.44
CA SER A 348 -3.52 0.25 4.84
C SER A 348 -4.76 1.12 5.10
N ALA A 349 -5.08 2.09 4.23
CA ALA A 349 -6.27 2.90 4.38
C ALA A 349 -7.54 2.14 3.97
N GLU A 350 -7.48 1.36 2.91
CA GLU A 350 -8.61 0.56 2.42
C GLU A 350 -8.59 -0.87 2.94
N LYS A 351 -7.53 -1.27 3.68
CA LYS A 351 -7.28 -2.64 4.16
C LYS A 351 -7.37 -3.66 3.03
N LYS A 352 -6.74 -3.35 1.91
CA LYS A 352 -6.74 -4.18 0.71
C LYS A 352 -5.33 -4.40 0.18
N VAL A 353 -5.09 -5.56 -0.39
CA VAL A 353 -3.93 -5.77 -1.24
C VAL A 353 -4.30 -5.42 -2.68
N LEU A 354 -3.36 -4.87 -3.44
CA LEU A 354 -3.47 -4.69 -4.88
C LEU A 354 -2.43 -5.55 -5.56
N THR A 355 -2.88 -6.48 -6.39
CA THR A 355 -2.01 -7.28 -7.25
C THR A 355 -2.12 -6.78 -8.68
N ALA A 356 -0.98 -6.45 -9.29
CA ALA A 356 -0.87 -6.10 -10.70
C ALA A 356 -0.04 -7.15 -11.44
N TYR A 357 -0.30 -7.34 -12.75
CA TYR A 357 0.33 -8.35 -13.58
C TYR A 357 0.14 -8.05 -15.07
N TYR A 358 0.93 -8.68 -15.92
CA TYR A 358 0.69 -8.72 -17.36
C TYR A 358 -0.04 -10.00 -17.77
N THR A 359 -0.88 -9.90 -18.80
CA THR A 359 -1.49 -11.06 -19.47
C THR A 359 -0.93 -11.20 -20.87
N ASN A 360 -0.53 -12.41 -21.29
CA ASN A 360 -0.03 -12.71 -22.62
C ASN A 360 1.30 -12.02 -23.02
N HIS A 361 2.12 -12.75 -23.79
CA HIS A 361 3.42 -12.28 -24.30
C HIS A 361 3.34 -11.30 -25.48
N SER A 362 2.27 -11.27 -26.26
CA SER A 362 2.26 -10.58 -27.55
C SER A 362 1.62 -9.20 -27.58
N SER A 363 0.66 -8.91 -26.69
CA SER A 363 0.03 -7.60 -26.52
C SER A 363 0.10 -7.08 -25.10
N ALA A 364 0.48 -7.93 -24.17
CA ALA A 364 0.74 -7.67 -22.75
C ALA A 364 -0.15 -6.59 -22.09
N PRO A 365 -1.50 -6.70 -22.16
CA PRO A 365 -2.32 -5.79 -21.37
C PRO A 365 -1.95 -5.92 -19.90
N GLY A 366 -1.78 -4.78 -19.25
CA GLY A 366 -1.59 -4.69 -17.82
C GLY A 366 -2.93 -4.80 -17.10
N LYS A 367 -3.03 -5.73 -16.16
CA LYS A 367 -4.22 -6.01 -15.35
C LYS A 367 -3.94 -5.86 -13.87
N MET A 368 -5.00 -5.61 -13.09
CA MET A 368 -4.92 -5.60 -11.64
C MET A 368 -6.22 -6.05 -10.99
N VAL A 369 -6.11 -6.50 -9.75
CA VAL A 369 -7.24 -6.82 -8.86
C VAL A 369 -6.93 -6.32 -7.46
N SER A 370 -7.94 -5.89 -6.72
CA SER A 370 -7.82 -5.69 -5.27
C SER A 370 -8.33 -6.91 -4.52
N GLY A 371 -7.64 -7.29 -3.44
CA GLY A 371 -7.97 -8.40 -2.58
C GLY A 371 -8.26 -7.93 -1.16
N THR A 372 -9.29 -8.50 -0.52
CA THR A 372 -9.60 -8.29 0.89
C THR A 372 -9.32 -9.57 1.65
N VAL A 373 -8.49 -9.49 2.67
CA VAL A 373 -8.18 -10.60 3.58
C VAL A 373 -9.15 -10.59 4.76
N THR A 374 -9.72 -11.75 5.05
CA THR A 374 -10.56 -11.96 6.24
C THR A 374 -10.09 -13.23 6.94
N GLY A 375 -9.44 -13.07 8.08
CA GLY A 375 -8.73 -14.16 8.74
C GLY A 375 -7.60 -14.68 7.84
N THR A 376 -7.73 -15.91 7.34
CA THR A 376 -6.76 -16.52 6.42
C THR A 376 -7.32 -16.73 4.99
N ALA A 377 -8.48 -16.19 4.70
CA ALA A 377 -9.10 -16.22 3.38
C ALA A 377 -8.88 -14.90 2.64
N ILE A 378 -8.81 -14.93 1.31
CA ILE A 378 -8.75 -13.75 0.46
C ILE A 378 -9.85 -13.82 -0.60
N THR A 379 -10.49 -12.69 -0.84
CA THR A 379 -11.48 -12.50 -1.93
C THR A 379 -11.03 -11.37 -2.82
N PHE A 380 -11.35 -11.45 -4.12
CA PHE A 380 -10.89 -10.47 -5.10
C PHE A 380 -12.04 -9.69 -5.73
N SER A 381 -11.77 -8.44 -6.09
CA SER A 381 -12.58 -7.59 -6.95
C SER A 381 -12.64 -8.12 -8.39
N SER A 382 -13.38 -7.44 -9.26
CA SER A 382 -13.27 -7.67 -10.71
C SER A 382 -11.88 -7.24 -11.22
N ILE A 383 -11.45 -7.87 -12.33
CA ILE A 383 -10.18 -7.52 -12.99
C ILE A 383 -10.32 -6.18 -13.69
N VAL A 384 -9.42 -5.26 -13.41
CA VAL A 384 -9.32 -3.95 -14.07
C VAL A 384 -8.11 -3.90 -14.99
N THR A 385 -8.27 -3.32 -16.18
CA THR A 385 -7.15 -3.07 -17.09
C THR A 385 -6.51 -1.72 -16.77
N TRP A 386 -5.23 -1.71 -16.40
CA TRP A 386 -4.50 -0.48 -16.16
C TRP A 386 -3.75 0.03 -17.40
N GLU A 387 -3.48 -0.85 -18.38
CA GLU A 387 -2.91 -0.49 -19.70
C GLU A 387 -3.37 -1.49 -20.76
N GLN A 388 -3.88 -1.00 -21.90
CA GLN A 388 -4.39 -1.86 -22.96
C GLN A 388 -3.30 -2.35 -23.92
N ASP A 389 -2.38 -1.47 -24.29
CA ASP A 389 -1.38 -1.70 -25.34
C ASP A 389 0.02 -1.49 -24.78
N ASN A 390 0.38 -2.27 -23.77
CA ASN A 390 1.74 -2.22 -23.26
C ASN A 390 2.55 -3.34 -23.93
N LYS A 391 3.08 -3.06 -25.11
CA LYS A 391 4.02 -3.98 -25.76
C LYS A 391 5.43 -3.48 -25.56
N PRO A 392 6.15 -3.96 -24.55
CA PRO A 392 7.60 -4.00 -24.68
C PRO A 392 7.93 -4.88 -25.88
N SER A 393 8.91 -4.52 -26.66
CA SER A 393 9.47 -5.41 -27.68
C SER A 393 9.80 -6.77 -27.05
N ASN A 394 9.93 -7.82 -27.81
CA ASN A 394 10.01 -9.26 -27.47
C ASN A 394 10.86 -9.69 -26.24
N ASP A 395 11.43 -8.78 -25.46
CA ASP A 395 12.21 -9.01 -24.26
C ASP A 395 11.41 -8.59 -23.01
N PHE A 396 10.51 -9.47 -22.54
CA PHE A 396 9.72 -9.26 -21.32
C PHE A 396 10.57 -9.16 -20.06
N ASP A 397 11.71 -9.83 -20.03
CA ASP A 397 12.61 -9.86 -18.88
C ASP A 397 13.22 -8.48 -18.52
N ASP A 398 13.11 -7.51 -19.42
CA ASP A 398 13.71 -6.20 -19.29
C ASP A 398 12.74 -5.09 -18.78
N TYR A 399 11.44 -5.36 -18.64
CA TYR A 399 10.44 -4.31 -18.38
C TYR A 399 9.42 -4.69 -17.30
N PRO A 400 9.85 -5.12 -16.10
CA PRO A 400 8.94 -5.24 -14.98
C PRO A 400 8.32 -3.87 -14.70
N PHE A 401 7.30 -3.84 -13.88
CA PHE A 401 6.70 -2.62 -13.35
C PHE A 401 6.88 -2.60 -11.83
N GLY A 402 6.65 -1.46 -11.19
CA GLY A 402 6.75 -1.32 -9.76
C GLY A 402 5.47 -0.80 -9.14
N LEU A 403 5.19 -1.23 -7.91
CA LEU A 403 4.12 -0.73 -7.07
C LEU A 403 4.69 -0.14 -5.78
N SER A 404 4.17 1.00 -5.38
CA SER A 404 4.44 1.57 -4.06
C SER A 404 3.18 2.21 -3.48
N TYR A 405 3.00 2.13 -2.17
CA TYR A 405 1.86 2.73 -1.48
C TYR A 405 2.26 4.04 -0.81
N ASP A 406 1.63 5.13 -1.23
CA ASP A 406 1.75 6.46 -0.62
C ASP A 406 0.75 6.55 0.54
N THR A 407 1.25 6.47 1.77
CA THR A 407 0.42 6.49 2.98
C THR A 407 -0.21 7.86 3.25
N GLU A 408 0.39 8.95 2.78
CA GLU A 408 -0.18 10.31 2.92
C GLU A 408 -1.37 10.50 1.98
N ALA A 409 -1.20 10.15 0.71
CA ALA A 409 -2.26 10.25 -0.28
C ALA A 409 -3.29 9.11 -0.17
N SER A 410 -2.97 8.00 0.52
CA SER A 410 -3.73 6.75 0.52
C SER A 410 -3.97 6.24 -0.90
N LYS A 411 -2.90 6.16 -1.67
CA LYS A 411 -2.91 5.76 -3.08
C LYS A 411 -1.75 4.84 -3.41
N VAL A 412 -1.95 3.98 -4.37
CA VAL A 412 -0.87 3.19 -4.97
C VAL A 412 -0.32 3.93 -6.19
N VAL A 413 0.99 3.95 -6.32
CA VAL A 413 1.67 4.42 -7.53
C VAL A 413 2.18 3.22 -8.29
N LEU A 414 1.71 3.06 -9.52
CA LEU A 414 2.14 2.06 -10.49
C LEU A 414 3.11 2.73 -11.46
N THR A 415 4.34 2.23 -11.57
CA THR A 415 5.36 2.69 -12.51
C THR A 415 5.64 1.62 -13.56
N TYR A 416 5.68 1.99 -14.83
CA TYR A 416 5.82 1.04 -15.93
C TYR A 416 6.46 1.66 -17.17
N TYR A 417 6.99 0.82 -18.03
CA TYR A 417 7.40 1.19 -19.38
C TYR A 417 6.24 1.01 -20.36
N HIS A 418 5.95 2.01 -21.16
CA HIS A 418 4.98 1.98 -22.24
C HIS A 418 5.69 2.00 -23.59
N GLY A 419 5.68 0.87 -24.29
CA GLY A 419 6.21 0.73 -25.65
C GLY A 419 5.06 0.60 -26.65
N SER A 420 4.92 1.50 -27.61
CA SER A 420 3.90 1.39 -28.66
C SER A 420 4.46 0.70 -29.91
N SER A 421 3.67 -0.26 -30.45
CA SER A 421 3.98 -0.87 -31.74
C SER A 421 2.81 -0.92 -32.72
N SER A 422 1.57 -0.59 -32.32
CA SER A 422 0.38 -0.83 -33.14
C SER A 422 -0.02 0.32 -34.07
N THR A 423 0.49 1.54 -33.88
CA THR A 423 0.07 2.73 -34.65
C THR A 423 1.20 3.41 -35.44
N GLY A 424 2.36 2.76 -35.57
CA GLY A 424 3.47 3.33 -36.36
C GLY A 424 4.19 4.53 -35.76
N VAL A 425 3.74 5.04 -34.62
CA VAL A 425 4.43 6.09 -33.85
C VAL A 425 5.06 5.44 -32.63
N SER A 426 6.37 5.28 -32.62
CA SER A 426 7.12 4.78 -31.46
C SER A 426 7.09 5.79 -30.33
N THR A 427 6.15 5.67 -29.42
CA THR A 427 6.09 6.49 -28.20
C THR A 427 6.66 5.70 -27.02
N ASN A 428 7.95 5.41 -27.07
CA ASN A 428 8.63 4.82 -25.91
C ASN A 428 8.60 5.84 -24.75
N ALA A 429 7.95 5.49 -23.66
CA ALA A 429 7.88 6.36 -22.49
C ALA A 429 7.77 5.52 -21.21
N SER A 430 8.46 5.96 -20.17
CA SER A 430 8.24 5.41 -18.84
C SER A 430 7.22 6.28 -18.11
N ARG A 431 6.20 5.63 -17.57
CA ARG A 431 4.99 6.28 -17.04
C ARG A 431 4.67 5.84 -15.62
N ALA A 432 3.91 6.67 -14.95
CA ALA A 432 3.29 6.32 -13.68
C ALA A 432 1.79 6.60 -13.72
N LYS A 433 1.02 5.78 -13.00
CA LYS A 433 -0.40 5.95 -12.75
C LYS A 433 -0.66 5.94 -11.25
N VAL A 434 -1.60 6.76 -10.80
CA VAL A 434 -2.10 6.73 -9.43
C VAL A 434 -3.33 5.83 -9.41
N VAL A 435 -3.36 4.89 -8.47
CA VAL A 435 -4.39 3.86 -8.37
C VAL A 435 -5.04 3.93 -6.99
N SER A 436 -6.37 3.90 -6.95
CA SER A 436 -7.12 3.61 -5.72
C SER A 436 -7.48 2.13 -5.72
N THR A 437 -7.25 1.46 -4.62
CA THR A 437 -7.57 0.03 -4.45
C THR A 437 -9.07 -0.22 -4.32
N ASP A 438 -9.82 0.86 -4.03
CA ASP A 438 -11.28 0.91 -4.02
C ASP A 438 -11.73 2.15 -4.82
N GLY A 439 -12.45 1.94 -5.91
CA GLY A 439 -12.89 2.99 -6.82
C GLY A 439 -14.16 3.72 -6.41
N ARG A 440 -14.77 3.34 -5.28
CA ARG A 440 -15.95 4.03 -4.76
C ARG A 440 -15.59 5.44 -4.30
N THR A 441 -16.45 6.38 -4.59
CA THR A 441 -16.44 7.75 -4.06
C THR A 441 -17.48 7.88 -2.96
N THR A 442 -17.35 8.90 -2.11
CA THR A 442 -18.31 9.19 -1.06
C THR A 442 -18.72 10.66 -1.10
N ASN A 443 -19.95 10.97 -0.66
CA ASN A 443 -20.39 12.33 -0.42
C ASN A 443 -19.86 12.92 0.91
N LEU A 444 -19.21 12.10 1.76
CA LEU A 444 -18.55 12.55 2.99
C LEU A 444 -17.27 13.35 2.65
N THR A 445 -17.09 14.47 3.32
CA THR A 445 -15.86 15.27 3.29
C THR A 445 -15.35 15.50 4.71
N ALA A 446 -14.13 15.97 4.87
CA ALA A 446 -13.55 16.27 6.18
C ALA A 446 -14.39 17.25 7.02
N ASN A 447 -15.24 18.08 6.38
CA ASN A 447 -15.91 19.22 7.02
C ASN A 447 -17.44 19.20 6.93
N ASN A 448 -18.08 18.20 6.29
CA ASN A 448 -19.53 18.22 6.09
C ASN A 448 -20.32 17.26 7.00
N TYR A 449 -19.65 16.39 7.77
CA TYR A 449 -20.32 15.55 8.76
C TYR A 449 -20.92 16.41 9.87
N ILE A 450 -22.19 16.17 10.22
CA ILE A 450 -22.85 16.94 11.28
C ILE A 450 -23.46 16.07 12.39
N GLY A 451 -23.73 14.78 12.14
CA GLY A 451 -24.35 13.96 13.17
C GLY A 451 -24.97 12.67 12.68
N ILE A 452 -25.91 12.16 13.48
CA ILE A 452 -26.58 10.88 13.28
C ILE A 452 -28.10 11.09 13.37
N ALA A 453 -28.86 10.53 12.45
CA ALA A 453 -30.32 10.63 12.45
C ALA A 453 -30.91 9.99 13.73
N ALA A 454 -31.77 10.72 14.44
CA ALA A 454 -32.45 10.25 15.63
C ALA A 454 -33.78 9.56 15.31
N GLU A 455 -34.22 9.63 14.06
CA GLU A 455 -35.44 9.04 13.54
C GLU A 455 -35.33 8.82 12.02
N ALA A 456 -36.25 8.08 11.43
CA ALA A 456 -36.36 7.98 9.99
C ALA A 456 -36.99 9.26 9.41
N ILE A 457 -36.37 9.84 8.36
CA ILE A 457 -36.78 11.09 7.75
C ILE A 457 -37.06 10.86 6.26
N SER A 458 -38.32 11.12 5.83
CA SER A 458 -38.64 11.02 4.40
C SER A 458 -38.01 12.15 3.59
N SER A 459 -37.74 11.91 2.31
CA SER A 459 -37.21 12.94 1.40
C SER A 459 -38.08 14.20 1.40
N GLY A 460 -37.48 15.35 1.56
CA GLY A 460 -38.16 16.65 1.62
C GLY A 460 -38.81 16.97 2.97
N SER A 461 -38.82 16.04 3.93
CA SER A 461 -39.38 16.26 5.28
C SER A 461 -38.30 16.74 6.23
N SER A 462 -38.71 17.38 7.31
CA SER A 462 -37.82 17.76 8.41
C SER A 462 -37.85 16.71 9.52
N GLY A 463 -36.69 16.44 10.11
CA GLY A 463 -36.53 15.49 11.21
C GLY A 463 -35.31 15.77 12.07
N SER A 464 -35.21 15.06 13.19
CA SER A 464 -34.23 15.28 14.22
C SER A 464 -32.89 14.56 13.91
N ILE A 465 -31.80 15.32 14.01
CA ILE A 465 -30.43 14.81 13.91
C ILE A 465 -29.75 15.03 15.26
N THR A 466 -29.16 13.96 15.81
CA THR A 466 -28.22 14.06 16.94
C THR A 466 -26.93 14.67 16.44
N ILE A 467 -26.59 15.86 16.94
CA ILE A 467 -25.38 16.60 16.56
C ILE A 467 -24.32 16.54 17.66
N ALA A 468 -23.19 17.23 17.48
CA ALA A 468 -22.07 17.21 18.42
C ALA A 468 -22.50 17.43 19.87
N GLY A 469 -22.02 16.60 20.79
CA GLY A 469 -22.36 16.56 22.21
C GLY A 469 -23.62 15.74 22.55
N GLY A 470 -24.44 15.39 21.57
CA GLY A 470 -25.63 14.55 21.77
C GLY A 470 -25.31 13.07 21.84
N ILE A 471 -26.20 12.31 22.50
CA ILE A 471 -26.13 10.84 22.53
C ILE A 471 -27.15 10.29 21.53
N ASN A 472 -26.67 9.52 20.56
CA ASN A 472 -27.51 8.71 19.69
C ASN A 472 -27.48 7.25 20.15
N SER A 473 -28.65 6.66 20.37
CA SER A 473 -28.82 5.30 20.87
C SER A 473 -29.44 4.34 19.82
N SER A 474 -29.41 4.72 18.56
CA SER A 474 -29.95 3.95 17.44
C SER A 474 -28.90 3.11 16.72
N GLN A 475 -27.76 2.90 17.33
CA GLN A 475 -26.65 2.11 16.76
C GLN A 475 -26.74 0.64 17.16
N SER A 476 -25.88 -0.20 16.56
CA SER A 476 -25.72 -1.61 16.94
C SER A 476 -24.30 -2.09 16.68
N GLY A 477 -23.83 -3.04 17.47
CA GLY A 477 -22.53 -3.68 17.24
C GLY A 477 -21.29 -2.81 17.50
N LEU A 478 -21.45 -1.64 18.14
CA LEU A 478 -20.32 -0.75 18.45
C LEU A 478 -19.42 -1.37 19.52
N THR A 479 -18.13 -1.14 19.38
CA THR A 479 -17.14 -1.33 20.46
C THR A 479 -16.90 0.01 21.13
N THR A 480 -16.87 0.03 22.47
CA THR A 480 -16.63 1.27 23.25
C THR A 480 -15.29 1.89 22.90
N GLY A 481 -15.30 3.21 22.74
CA GLY A 481 -14.13 4.01 22.36
C GLY A 481 -14.37 4.90 21.15
N ARG A 482 -13.32 5.49 20.63
CA ARG A 482 -13.37 6.36 19.45
C ARG A 482 -13.82 5.57 18.23
N VAL A 483 -14.74 6.12 17.45
CA VAL A 483 -15.22 5.55 16.21
C VAL A 483 -15.08 6.54 15.05
N PHE A 484 -14.82 5.98 13.88
CA PHE A 484 -14.65 6.70 12.63
C PHE A 484 -15.81 6.35 11.69
N ILE A 485 -16.07 7.23 10.74
CA ILE A 485 -17.07 7.01 9.70
C ILE A 485 -16.37 6.56 8.43
N ASN A 486 -16.78 5.41 7.89
CA ASN A 486 -16.31 4.95 6.61
C ASN A 486 -17.07 5.63 5.45
N ARG A 487 -16.69 5.36 4.20
CA ARG A 487 -17.28 5.97 3.01
C ARG A 487 -18.74 5.61 2.77
N THR A 488 -19.26 4.54 3.39
CA THR A 488 -20.67 4.11 3.33
C THR A 488 -21.52 4.68 4.46
N GLY A 489 -20.90 5.40 5.40
CA GLY A 489 -21.57 5.97 6.56
C GLY A 489 -21.58 5.06 7.79
N GLU A 490 -20.96 3.88 7.73
CA GLU A 490 -20.89 2.97 8.87
C GLU A 490 -19.84 3.46 9.89
N LEU A 491 -20.07 3.15 11.17
CA LEU A 491 -19.18 3.50 12.27
C LEU A 491 -18.21 2.35 12.56
N GLU A 492 -16.91 2.64 12.55
CA GLU A 492 -15.85 1.65 12.74
C GLU A 492 -14.81 2.10 13.79
N THR A 493 -14.14 1.14 14.43
CA THR A 493 -13.11 1.42 15.44
C THR A 493 -11.80 1.94 14.85
N THR A 494 -11.58 1.73 13.56
CA THR A 494 -10.41 2.21 12.81
C THR A 494 -10.85 3.00 11.60
N SER A 495 -10.09 4.03 11.23
CA SER A 495 -10.36 4.78 10.00
C SER A 495 -10.09 3.91 8.77
N ILE A 496 -11.05 3.82 7.86
CA ILE A 496 -10.93 3.14 6.56
C ILE A 496 -11.17 4.15 5.45
N GLY A 497 -10.20 4.26 4.56
CA GLY A 497 -10.27 5.18 3.41
C GLY A 497 -10.14 6.66 3.77
N LYS A 498 -10.36 7.52 2.79
CA LYS A 498 -10.38 8.98 2.93
C LYS A 498 -11.76 9.52 2.48
N PRO A 499 -12.26 10.59 3.14
CA PRO A 499 -11.66 11.29 4.27
C PRO A 499 -11.77 10.50 5.57
N SER A 500 -10.78 10.64 6.46
CA SER A 500 -10.85 10.08 7.82
C SER A 500 -11.66 11.02 8.70
N VAL A 501 -12.87 10.64 9.05
CA VAL A 501 -13.80 11.47 9.82
C VAL A 501 -14.15 10.76 11.13
N VAL A 502 -14.03 11.47 12.24
CA VAL A 502 -14.44 10.97 13.56
C VAL A 502 -15.94 11.09 13.70
N GLY A 503 -16.65 9.97 13.89
CA GLY A 503 -18.08 9.95 14.15
C GLY A 503 -18.43 10.31 15.61
N GLY A 504 -17.55 9.93 16.54
CA GLY A 504 -17.79 10.17 17.96
C GLY A 504 -17.06 9.20 18.88
N THR A 505 -17.62 9.02 20.09
CA THR A 505 -17.16 8.04 21.08
C THR A 505 -18.30 7.09 21.41
N ALA A 506 -18.16 5.81 21.05
CA ALA A 506 -19.11 4.79 21.46
C ALA A 506 -19.01 4.54 22.97
N ILE A 507 -20.14 4.63 23.67
CA ILE A 507 -20.25 4.44 25.13
C ILE A 507 -20.89 3.11 25.48
N SER A 508 -21.52 2.46 24.51
CA SER A 508 -22.04 1.09 24.57
C SER A 508 -22.11 0.48 23.18
N SER A 509 -22.56 -0.77 23.08
CA SER A 509 -22.79 -1.43 21.77
C SER A 509 -23.88 -0.77 20.91
N SER A 510 -24.69 0.11 21.49
CA SER A 510 -25.82 0.77 20.80
C SER A 510 -25.82 2.29 20.89
N SER A 511 -24.91 2.88 21.66
CA SER A 511 -24.93 4.32 21.96
C SER A 511 -23.58 5.00 21.70
N ILE A 512 -23.64 6.19 21.11
CA ILE A 512 -22.49 7.02 20.77
C ILE A 512 -22.71 8.47 21.18
N ILE A 513 -21.71 9.09 21.78
CA ILE A 513 -21.62 10.55 21.90
C ILE A 513 -21.08 11.05 20.57
N VAL A 514 -21.91 11.81 19.84
CA VAL A 514 -21.53 12.39 18.54
C VAL A 514 -20.47 13.46 18.74
N LYS A 515 -19.43 13.47 17.92
CA LYS A 515 -18.39 14.50 17.92
C LYS A 515 -18.39 15.28 16.63
N ASN A 516 -17.87 16.51 16.69
CA ASN A 516 -17.60 17.31 15.50
C ASN A 516 -16.25 16.88 14.90
N THR A 517 -16.10 17.07 13.59
CA THR A 517 -14.89 16.72 12.82
C THR A 517 -13.61 17.41 13.30
N ASN A 518 -13.73 18.45 14.12
CA ASN A 518 -12.61 19.28 14.58
C ASN A 518 -12.13 18.95 16.01
N ASP A 519 -12.64 17.88 16.65
CA ASP A 519 -12.25 17.48 18.02
C ASP A 519 -11.28 16.28 18.04
#